data_63335fc21290d1b7b932ff3de8b70e89
#
_entry.id   63335fc21290d1b7b932ff3de8b70e89
#
_cell.length_a   1.000
_cell.length_b   1.000
_cell.length_c   1.000
_cell.angle_alpha   90.00
_cell.angle_beta   90.00
_cell.angle_gamma   90.00
#
_symmetry.space_group_name_H-M   'P 1'
#
loop_
_entity.id
_entity.type
_entity.pdbx_description
1 polymer ?
#
loop_
_entity_poly.entity_id
_entity_poly.type
_entity_poly.pdbx_seq_one_letter_code
_entity_poly.pdbx_strand_id
1 'polypeptide(L)'
;IRLKGVCAPQRMLFSNGFFAGCLMPEAKGFGLEGPLDKCFAGWSRADLAQLAVTILKTIGSLHRFNVLVGDVNLSNIRVVSPDEAYLIDCDSVQVANLPCPVGHEMYTAPEIRGRDFSTFLRSKSSENHAVAALIFMLLMPDEDLDESGKYRLGARRISSDPFLLDYPGFHRGEPLTLCRRARIWSHLPDDLKSAFGRTFDSRGNLHAEADRLGVAGWILRLNAYRERLLDGTLLADDPLANEIYPKTGRKILPPARPACVVR
;
A
#
# COMPACT_ATOMS: atom_id res chain seq x y z
N ILE A 1 2.95 13.30 20.13
CA ILE A 1 2.42 13.99 18.96
C ILE A 1 1.25 13.15 18.42
N ARG A 2 0.05 13.74 18.39
CA ARG A 2 -1.10 13.07 17.75
C ARG A 2 -1.08 13.40 16.25
N LEU A 3 -0.80 12.43 15.42
CA LEU A 3 -0.91 12.57 13.97
C LEU A 3 -2.25 11.98 13.50
N LYS A 4 -2.95 12.73 12.65
CA LYS A 4 -4.18 12.24 12.02
C LYS A 4 -3.85 11.01 11.18
N GLY A 5 -4.64 9.96 11.34
CA GLY A 5 -4.46 8.71 10.57
C GLY A 5 -3.39 7.76 11.13
N VAL A 6 -2.83 8.03 12.31
CA VAL A 6 -1.85 7.14 12.97
C VAL A 6 -2.43 6.62 14.29
N CYS A 7 -2.54 5.30 14.42
CA CYS A 7 -2.93 4.61 15.63
C CYS A 7 -1.67 4.12 16.37
N ALA A 8 -0.99 5.06 17.02
CA ALA A 8 0.21 4.76 17.80
C ALA A 8 -0.07 4.75 19.32
N PRO A 9 0.76 4.08 20.13
CA PRO A 9 0.70 4.11 21.56
C PRO A 9 0.70 5.54 22.12
N GLN A 10 -0.26 5.83 23.00
CA GLN A 10 -0.41 7.16 23.63
C GLN A 10 -0.04 7.18 25.11
N ARG A 11 -0.24 6.05 25.78
CA ARG A 11 0.09 5.87 27.19
C ARG A 11 0.57 4.45 27.45
N MET A 12 1.59 4.32 28.28
CA MET A 12 2.01 3.03 28.81
C MET A 12 1.14 2.68 30.02
N LEU A 13 0.80 1.40 30.14
CA LEU A 13 0.05 0.83 31.26
C LEU A 13 1.02 -0.03 32.08
N PHE A 14 0.93 0.09 33.39
CA PHE A 14 1.73 -0.68 34.34
C PHE A 14 0.81 -1.40 35.33
N SER A 15 1.19 -2.62 35.72
CA SER A 15 0.56 -3.40 36.77
C SER A 15 1.64 -3.84 37.76
N ASN A 16 1.50 -3.51 39.04
CA ASN A 16 2.47 -3.80 40.07
C ASN A 16 3.92 -3.34 39.75
N GLY A 17 4.05 -2.20 39.03
CA GLY A 17 5.34 -1.66 38.63
C GLY A 17 5.93 -2.26 37.33
N PHE A 18 5.32 -3.29 36.75
CA PHE A 18 5.75 -3.92 35.51
C PHE A 18 4.94 -3.38 34.32
N PHE A 19 5.58 -3.25 33.16
CA PHE A 19 4.90 -2.87 31.93
C PHE A 19 3.84 -3.92 31.58
N ALA A 20 2.60 -3.49 31.44
CA ALA A 20 1.43 -4.36 31.14
C ALA A 20 0.88 -4.16 29.72
N GLY A 21 1.25 -3.07 29.06
CA GLY A 21 0.76 -2.77 27.72
C GLY A 21 0.70 -1.28 27.41
N CYS A 22 0.02 -0.92 26.35
CA CYS A 22 -0.19 0.47 25.96
C CYS A 22 -1.66 0.76 25.62
N LEU A 23 -2.06 1.99 25.82
CA LEU A 23 -3.34 2.52 25.35
C LEU A 23 -3.11 3.24 24.03
N MET A 24 -3.88 2.87 23.01
CA MET A 24 -3.85 3.51 21.68
C MET A 24 -5.26 3.76 21.15
N PRO A 25 -5.44 4.67 20.18
CA PRO A 25 -6.72 4.88 19.54
C PRO A 25 -7.17 3.61 18.80
N GLU A 26 -8.46 3.33 18.84
CA GLU A 26 -9.05 2.32 17.97
C GLU A 26 -9.14 2.85 16.53
N ALA A 27 -8.60 2.10 15.57
CA ALA A 27 -8.77 2.38 14.16
C ALA A 27 -10.16 1.96 13.69
N LYS A 28 -10.84 2.87 13.02
CA LYS A 28 -12.14 2.60 12.39
C LYS A 28 -11.96 1.94 11.01
N GLY A 29 -13.05 1.41 10.46
CA GLY A 29 -13.08 0.91 9.10
C GLY A 29 -12.70 -0.57 8.96
N PHE A 30 -12.48 -1.00 7.73
CA PHE A 30 -12.13 -2.38 7.37
C PHE A 30 -10.65 -2.51 7.05
N GLY A 31 -10.09 -3.72 7.25
CA GLY A 31 -8.71 -4.04 6.84
C GLY A 31 -8.65 -4.41 5.37
N LEU A 32 -7.45 -4.29 4.80
CA LEU A 32 -7.19 -4.65 3.40
C LEU A 32 -6.65 -6.09 3.25
N GLU A 33 -6.87 -6.93 4.26
CA GLU A 33 -6.46 -8.35 4.28
C GLU A 33 -7.40 -9.26 3.47
N GLY A 34 -8.57 -8.74 3.11
CA GLY A 34 -9.59 -9.47 2.38
C GLY A 34 -9.52 -9.28 0.87
N PRO A 35 -10.47 -9.91 0.14
CA PRO A 35 -10.61 -9.69 -1.29
C PRO A 35 -10.86 -8.21 -1.57
N LEU A 36 -9.93 -7.57 -2.29
CA LEU A 36 -10.00 -6.13 -2.57
C LEU A 36 -11.25 -5.75 -3.36
N ASP A 37 -11.75 -6.64 -4.22
CA ASP A 37 -13.00 -6.44 -4.94
C ASP A 37 -14.21 -6.29 -4.00
N LYS A 38 -14.24 -7.04 -2.90
CA LYS A 38 -15.28 -6.92 -1.87
C LYS A 38 -15.08 -5.68 -1.01
N CYS A 39 -13.83 -5.38 -0.65
CA CYS A 39 -13.49 -4.19 0.13
C CYS A 39 -13.81 -2.91 -0.63
N PHE A 40 -13.55 -2.90 -1.95
CA PHE A 40 -13.72 -1.75 -2.81
C PHE A 40 -14.91 -1.86 -3.77
N ALA A 41 -15.87 -2.75 -3.48
CA ALA A 41 -17.09 -2.83 -4.29
C ALA A 41 -17.74 -1.43 -4.43
N GLY A 42 -17.91 -0.98 -5.66
CA GLY A 42 -18.47 0.34 -5.95
C GLY A 42 -17.48 1.51 -5.90
N TRP A 43 -16.19 1.27 -5.63
CA TRP A 43 -15.15 2.28 -5.73
C TRP A 43 -14.67 2.40 -7.18
N SER A 44 -14.40 3.63 -7.59
CA SER A 44 -13.75 3.94 -8.85
C SER A 44 -12.23 3.91 -8.70
N ARG A 45 -11.51 3.93 -9.83
CA ARG A 45 -10.06 4.13 -9.80
C ARG A 45 -9.66 5.46 -9.16
N ALA A 46 -10.49 6.50 -9.34
CA ALA A 46 -10.26 7.79 -8.72
C ALA A 46 -10.32 7.70 -7.19
N ASP A 47 -11.20 6.85 -6.66
CA ASP A 47 -11.29 6.59 -5.21
C ASP A 47 -10.06 5.85 -4.69
N LEU A 48 -9.52 4.88 -5.45
CA LEU A 48 -8.28 4.20 -5.08
C LEU A 48 -7.06 5.12 -5.12
N ALA A 49 -6.97 5.98 -6.14
CA ALA A 49 -5.92 7.00 -6.21
C ALA A 49 -6.02 7.97 -5.02
N GLN A 50 -7.24 8.37 -4.63
CA GLN A 50 -7.48 9.19 -3.46
C GLN A 50 -7.09 8.48 -2.17
N LEU A 51 -7.43 7.20 -2.01
CA LEU A 51 -7.00 6.39 -0.86
C LEU A 51 -5.48 6.33 -0.75
N ALA A 52 -4.80 6.07 -1.86
CA ALA A 52 -3.33 6.06 -1.89
C ALA A 52 -2.77 7.42 -1.43
N VAL A 53 -3.32 8.53 -1.93
CA VAL A 53 -2.93 9.89 -1.49
C VAL A 53 -3.17 10.08 0.01
N THR A 54 -4.29 9.60 0.54
CA THR A 54 -4.64 9.70 1.97
C THR A 54 -3.64 8.96 2.85
N ILE A 55 -3.30 7.71 2.48
CA ILE A 55 -2.29 6.92 3.19
C ILE A 55 -0.92 7.61 3.12
N LEU A 56 -0.53 8.07 1.93
CA LEU A 56 0.75 8.73 1.71
C LEU A 56 0.90 10.04 2.49
N LYS A 57 -0.18 10.82 2.65
CA LYS A 57 -0.17 12.02 3.50
C LYS A 57 0.14 11.65 4.96
N THR A 58 -0.36 10.53 5.44
CA THR A 58 -0.09 10.02 6.79
C THR A 58 1.37 9.60 6.93
N ILE A 59 1.90 8.78 5.99
CA ILE A 59 3.31 8.37 5.97
C ILE A 59 4.22 9.60 5.85
N GLY A 60 3.92 10.53 4.94
CA GLY A 60 4.68 11.77 4.77
C GLY A 60 4.68 12.65 6.02
N SER A 61 3.63 12.58 6.83
CA SER A 61 3.60 13.26 8.13
C SER A 61 4.60 12.66 9.12
N LEU A 62 4.75 11.33 9.15
CA LEU A 62 5.77 10.65 9.94
C LEU A 62 7.18 10.98 9.44
N HIS A 63 7.41 10.94 8.13
CA HIS A 63 8.70 11.29 7.52
C HIS A 63 9.18 12.70 7.86
N ARG A 64 8.28 13.67 8.06
CA ARG A 64 8.65 15.03 8.49
C ARG A 64 9.24 15.07 9.90
N PHE A 65 8.86 14.11 10.74
CA PHE A 65 9.44 13.94 12.08
C PHE A 65 10.61 12.96 12.11
N ASN A 66 11.11 12.58 10.93
CA ASN A 66 12.16 11.57 10.79
C ASN A 66 11.78 10.21 11.41
N VAL A 67 10.50 9.87 11.37
CA VAL A 67 9.96 8.57 11.75
C VAL A 67 9.67 7.77 10.49
N LEU A 68 10.17 6.54 10.42
CA LEU A 68 9.83 5.59 9.36
C LEU A 68 8.87 4.54 9.91
N VAL A 69 7.86 4.20 9.11
CA VAL A 69 6.89 3.15 9.49
C VAL A 69 7.59 1.80 9.61
N GLY A 70 8.53 1.53 8.70
CA GLY A 70 9.33 0.31 8.67
C GLY A 70 8.57 -0.91 8.16
N ASP A 71 7.37 -1.18 8.66
CA ASP A 71 6.51 -2.27 8.20
C ASP A 71 5.32 -1.74 7.38
N VAL A 72 5.62 -1.01 6.31
CA VAL A 72 4.62 -0.50 5.37
C VAL A 72 4.05 -1.66 4.56
N ASN A 73 2.79 -2.01 4.83
CA ASN A 73 2.05 -3.05 4.09
C ASN A 73 0.54 -2.81 4.19
N LEU A 74 -0.26 -3.51 3.36
CA LEU A 74 -1.71 -3.32 3.32
C LEU A 74 -2.43 -3.83 4.58
N SER A 75 -1.91 -4.85 5.26
CA SER A 75 -2.53 -5.38 6.48
C SER A 75 -2.46 -4.39 7.65
N ASN A 76 -1.49 -3.47 7.62
CA ASN A 76 -1.32 -2.41 8.61
C ASN A 76 -2.15 -1.16 8.29
N ILE A 77 -3.17 -1.28 7.44
CA ILE A 77 -4.04 -0.17 7.04
C ILE A 77 -5.51 -0.52 7.29
N ARG A 78 -6.21 0.41 7.93
CA ARG A 78 -7.68 0.37 8.08
C ARG A 78 -8.28 1.50 7.27
N VAL A 79 -9.34 1.20 6.52
CA VAL A 79 -9.97 2.14 5.57
C VAL A 79 -11.42 2.39 5.96
N VAL A 80 -11.79 3.66 6.03
CA VAL A 80 -13.18 4.09 6.23
C VAL A 80 -13.75 4.60 4.91
N SER A 81 -12.98 5.39 4.18
CA SER A 81 -13.35 5.99 2.90
C SER A 81 -12.08 6.33 2.10
N PRO A 82 -12.19 6.78 0.85
CA PRO A 82 -11.04 7.28 0.09
C PRO A 82 -10.28 8.40 0.83
N ASP A 83 -10.97 9.20 1.62
CA ASP A 83 -10.42 10.35 2.33
C ASP A 83 -10.06 10.06 3.80
N GLU A 84 -10.35 8.87 4.29
CA GLU A 84 -10.11 8.48 5.69
C GLU A 84 -9.55 7.07 5.80
N ALA A 85 -8.28 6.99 6.19
CA ALA A 85 -7.57 5.76 6.46
C ALA A 85 -6.64 5.92 7.68
N TYR A 86 -6.30 4.80 8.31
CA TYR A 86 -5.48 4.73 9.50
C TYR A 86 -4.35 3.74 9.31
N LEU A 87 -3.13 4.14 9.69
CA LEU A 87 -2.03 3.23 9.94
C LEU A 87 -2.21 2.62 11.33
N ILE A 88 -2.19 1.32 11.40
CA ILE A 88 -2.22 0.53 12.63
C ILE A 88 -0.88 -0.15 12.83
N ASP A 89 -0.70 -0.81 13.97
CA ASP A 89 0.54 -1.51 14.32
C ASP A 89 1.77 -0.58 14.30
N CYS A 90 1.57 0.64 14.82
CA CYS A 90 2.59 1.70 14.85
C CYS A 90 3.38 1.70 16.18
N ASP A 91 3.54 0.56 16.83
CA ASP A 91 4.35 0.39 18.04
C ASP A 91 5.81 0.04 17.74
N SER A 92 6.08 -0.41 16.51
CA SER A 92 7.40 -0.87 16.06
C SER A 92 8.11 0.10 15.09
N VAL A 93 7.60 1.33 14.93
CA VAL A 93 8.16 2.31 13.97
C VAL A 93 9.62 2.64 14.30
N GLN A 94 10.40 2.93 13.27
CA GLN A 94 11.76 3.43 13.46
C GLN A 94 11.72 4.90 13.87
N VAL A 95 12.34 5.22 14.99
CA VAL A 95 12.45 6.59 15.51
C VAL A 95 13.83 6.85 16.13
N ALA A 96 14.46 7.95 15.80
CA ALA A 96 15.81 8.29 16.22
C ALA A 96 16.80 7.13 15.94
N ASN A 97 17.42 6.58 16.99
CA ASN A 97 18.38 5.47 16.88
C ASN A 97 17.74 4.10 17.19
N LEU A 98 16.42 4.04 17.25
CA LEU A 98 15.69 2.79 17.50
C LEU A 98 15.20 2.25 16.14
N PRO A 99 15.74 1.10 15.69
CA PRO A 99 15.31 0.49 14.44
C PRO A 99 13.90 -0.10 14.55
N CYS A 100 13.19 -0.22 13.44
CA CYS A 100 12.00 -1.04 13.34
C CYS A 100 12.42 -2.50 13.14
N PRO A 101 12.17 -3.42 14.10
CA PRO A 101 12.68 -4.79 14.04
C PRO A 101 11.86 -5.70 13.12
N VAL A 102 10.72 -5.25 12.64
CA VAL A 102 9.77 -6.01 11.84
C VAL A 102 9.70 -5.50 10.41
N GLY A 103 9.13 -6.29 9.50
CA GLY A 103 8.88 -5.91 8.12
C GLY A 103 8.32 -7.07 7.32
N HIS A 104 7.54 -6.76 6.31
CA HIS A 104 6.93 -7.74 5.44
C HIS A 104 7.79 -7.96 4.19
N GLU A 105 8.20 -9.21 3.92
CA GLU A 105 9.16 -9.55 2.86
C GLU A 105 8.78 -8.98 1.49
N MET A 106 7.50 -9.08 1.11
CA MET A 106 6.98 -8.60 -0.17
C MET A 106 7.16 -7.07 -0.38
N TYR A 107 7.17 -6.30 0.71
CA TYR A 107 7.34 -4.85 0.67
C TYR A 107 8.78 -4.42 0.95
N THR A 108 9.64 -5.38 1.30
CA THR A 108 11.03 -5.10 1.68
C THR A 108 11.88 -4.79 0.46
N ALA A 109 12.62 -3.69 0.51
CA ALA A 109 13.54 -3.28 -0.53
C ALA A 109 14.66 -4.31 -0.74
N PRO A 110 15.09 -4.60 -1.99
CA PRO A 110 16.04 -5.66 -2.29
C PRO A 110 17.34 -5.59 -1.50
N GLU A 111 17.87 -4.38 -1.27
CA GLU A 111 19.15 -4.15 -0.58
C GLU A 111 19.13 -4.49 0.91
N ILE A 112 17.95 -4.66 1.50
CA ILE A 112 17.81 -5.00 2.93
C ILE A 112 17.10 -6.34 3.16
N ARG A 113 16.75 -7.08 2.10
CA ARG A 113 16.13 -8.39 2.23
C ARG A 113 17.04 -9.37 2.96
N GLY A 114 16.44 -10.22 3.78
CA GLY A 114 17.17 -11.25 4.53
C GLY A 114 18.06 -10.72 5.66
N ARG A 115 18.07 -9.41 5.93
CA ARG A 115 18.82 -8.82 7.04
C ARG A 115 17.99 -8.82 8.32
N ASP A 116 18.65 -8.88 9.45
CA ASP A 116 18.02 -8.67 10.75
C ASP A 116 17.75 -7.17 10.95
N PHE A 117 16.47 -6.79 10.86
CA PHE A 117 16.04 -5.39 10.93
C PHE A 117 16.26 -4.74 12.29
N SER A 118 16.47 -5.52 13.36
CA SER A 118 16.78 -4.99 14.68
C SER A 118 18.20 -4.40 14.79
N THR A 119 19.09 -4.71 13.81
CA THR A 119 20.53 -4.40 13.88
C THR A 119 20.95 -3.14 13.14
N PHE A 120 20.05 -2.51 12.37
CA PHE A 120 20.39 -1.32 11.59
C PHE A 120 19.19 -0.39 11.40
N LEU A 121 19.48 0.86 11.07
CA LEU A 121 18.46 1.84 10.71
C LEU A 121 18.19 1.78 9.21
N ARG A 122 16.92 1.69 8.84
CA ARG A 122 16.48 1.78 7.43
C ARG A 122 16.61 3.20 6.92
N SER A 123 16.85 3.35 5.62
CA SER A 123 16.81 4.63 4.93
C SER A 123 15.38 4.99 4.50
N LYS A 124 15.12 6.28 4.26
CA LYS A 124 13.87 6.70 3.62
C LYS A 124 13.70 6.07 2.24
N SER A 125 14.80 5.81 1.55
CA SER A 125 14.76 5.21 0.23
C SER A 125 14.34 3.74 0.27
N SER A 126 14.78 2.97 1.27
CA SER A 126 14.28 1.60 1.46
C SER A 126 12.78 1.58 1.80
N GLU A 127 12.28 2.55 2.58
CA GLU A 127 10.85 2.69 2.83
C GLU A 127 10.08 3.19 1.59
N ASN A 128 10.68 4.01 0.72
CA ASN A 128 10.08 4.41 -0.54
C ASN A 128 9.80 3.22 -1.47
N HIS A 129 10.58 2.14 -1.39
CA HIS A 129 10.28 0.88 -2.07
C HIS A 129 8.98 0.26 -1.54
N ALA A 130 8.83 0.16 -0.22
CA ALA A 130 7.61 -0.37 0.40
C ALA A 130 6.38 0.48 0.08
N VAL A 131 6.55 1.81 0.06
CA VAL A 131 5.52 2.77 -0.38
C VAL A 131 5.10 2.51 -1.82
N ALA A 132 6.04 2.33 -2.74
CA ALA A 132 5.73 2.03 -4.13
C ALA A 132 5.01 0.67 -4.28
N ALA A 133 5.44 -0.34 -3.51
CA ALA A 133 4.79 -1.65 -3.47
C ALA A 133 3.34 -1.54 -2.98
N LEU A 134 3.10 -0.78 -1.94
CA LEU A 134 1.75 -0.53 -1.41
C LEU A 134 0.84 0.15 -2.44
N ILE A 135 1.33 1.20 -3.11
CA ILE A 135 0.59 1.90 -4.18
C ILE A 135 0.30 0.93 -5.33
N PHE A 136 1.29 0.13 -5.73
CA PHE A 136 1.13 -0.86 -6.77
C PHE A 136 0.02 -1.84 -6.43
N MET A 137 0.02 -2.40 -5.23
CA MET A 137 -1.00 -3.35 -4.77
C MET A 137 -2.40 -2.74 -4.73
N LEU A 138 -2.53 -1.46 -4.37
CA LEU A 138 -3.81 -0.75 -4.38
C LEU A 138 -4.34 -0.50 -5.80
N LEU A 139 -3.47 -0.10 -6.73
CA LEU A 139 -3.86 0.26 -8.09
C LEU A 139 -3.94 -0.96 -9.03
N MET A 140 -3.26 -2.05 -8.69
CA MET A 140 -3.08 -3.25 -9.48
C MET A 140 -3.51 -4.50 -8.71
N PRO A 141 -4.79 -4.60 -8.29
CA PRO A 141 -5.27 -5.75 -7.52
C PRO A 141 -5.09 -7.05 -8.30
N ASP A 142 -4.71 -8.09 -7.60
CA ASP A 142 -4.57 -9.43 -8.16
C ASP A 142 -5.88 -10.20 -8.10
N GLU A 143 -6.09 -11.08 -9.10
CA GLU A 143 -7.22 -11.99 -9.17
C GLU A 143 -6.91 -13.38 -8.61
N ASP A 144 -5.67 -13.63 -8.18
CA ASP A 144 -5.30 -14.95 -7.71
C ASP A 144 -6.11 -15.34 -6.46
N LEU A 145 -7.09 -16.20 -6.69
CA LEU A 145 -7.81 -16.90 -5.64
C LEU A 145 -6.93 -18.05 -5.15
N ASP A 146 -6.86 -18.26 -3.86
CA ASP A 146 -6.32 -19.50 -3.33
C ASP A 146 -7.30 -20.68 -3.57
N GLU A 147 -6.86 -21.89 -3.25
CA GLU A 147 -7.68 -23.11 -3.40
C GLU A 147 -9.00 -23.07 -2.62
N SER A 148 -9.13 -22.15 -1.66
CA SER A 148 -10.34 -21.91 -0.88
C SER A 148 -11.22 -20.80 -1.47
N GLY A 149 -10.84 -20.21 -2.61
CA GLY A 149 -11.55 -19.08 -3.23
C GLY A 149 -11.31 -17.75 -2.52
N LYS A 150 -10.30 -17.64 -1.67
CA LYS A 150 -9.91 -16.38 -1.03
C LYS A 150 -8.83 -15.69 -1.86
N TYR A 151 -8.99 -14.40 -2.06
CA TYR A 151 -7.95 -13.58 -2.70
C TYR A 151 -6.69 -13.60 -1.84
N ARG A 152 -5.59 -14.07 -2.42
CA ARG A 152 -4.27 -13.87 -1.85
C ARG A 152 -3.68 -12.61 -2.46
N LEU A 153 -3.56 -11.56 -1.68
CA LEU A 153 -2.71 -10.42 -1.97
C LEU A 153 -1.28 -10.93 -2.20
N GLY A 154 -0.92 -11.13 -3.48
CA GLY A 154 0.46 -11.38 -3.90
C GLY A 154 1.21 -12.58 -3.31
N ALA A 155 0.55 -13.46 -2.56
CA ALA A 155 1.23 -14.51 -1.77
C ALA A 155 1.85 -15.64 -2.61
N ARG A 156 1.58 -15.74 -3.92
CA ARG A 156 1.96 -16.92 -4.69
C ARG A 156 3.30 -16.88 -5.41
N ARG A 157 4.01 -15.75 -5.45
CA ARG A 157 5.28 -15.63 -6.18
C ARG A 157 6.34 -14.83 -5.45
N ILE A 158 6.71 -15.31 -4.28
CA ILE A 158 7.87 -14.83 -3.52
C ILE A 158 9.14 -15.56 -4.00
N SER A 159 9.37 -15.68 -5.29
CA SER A 159 10.67 -16.08 -5.76
C SER A 159 11.33 -14.94 -6.49
N SER A 160 12.25 -14.33 -5.82
CA SER A 160 13.31 -13.41 -6.26
C SER A 160 12.94 -11.99 -6.70
N ASP A 161 11.79 -11.70 -7.24
CA ASP A 161 11.23 -10.35 -7.41
C ASP A 161 9.80 -10.41 -7.96
N PRO A 162 8.77 -10.40 -7.09
CA PRO A 162 7.38 -10.59 -7.52
C PRO A 162 6.87 -9.48 -8.43
N PHE A 163 7.50 -8.30 -8.42
CA PHE A 163 7.10 -7.19 -9.26
C PHE A 163 7.63 -7.27 -10.68
N LEU A 164 8.73 -8.00 -10.91
CA LEU A 164 9.37 -8.08 -12.23
C LEU A 164 8.77 -9.13 -13.13
N LEU A 165 8.31 -10.25 -12.58
CA LEU A 165 7.84 -11.39 -13.35
C LEU A 165 6.45 -11.19 -13.94
N ASP A 166 5.60 -10.37 -13.32
CA ASP A 166 4.20 -10.17 -13.70
C ASP A 166 3.90 -8.76 -14.24
N TYR A 167 4.95 -7.97 -14.50
CA TYR A 167 4.78 -6.60 -14.94
C TYR A 167 4.59 -6.54 -16.46
N PRO A 168 3.40 -6.14 -16.98
CA PRO A 168 3.10 -6.21 -18.42
C PRO A 168 4.00 -5.33 -19.30
N GLY A 169 4.74 -4.40 -18.76
CA GLY A 169 5.66 -3.53 -19.50
C GLY A 169 7.10 -4.04 -19.53
N PHE A 170 7.46 -5.08 -18.78
CA PHE A 170 8.85 -5.49 -18.59
C PHE A 170 9.20 -6.86 -19.17
N HIS A 171 8.24 -7.66 -19.60
CA HIS A 171 8.50 -8.93 -20.29
C HIS A 171 8.83 -8.69 -21.75
N ARG A 172 10.08 -8.94 -22.11
CA ARG A 172 10.49 -9.00 -23.52
C ARG A 172 10.01 -10.32 -24.13
N GLY A 173 9.00 -10.21 -25.02
CA GLY A 173 8.73 -11.24 -26.01
C GLY A 173 7.59 -12.21 -25.75
N GLU A 174 6.88 -12.12 -24.61
CA GLU A 174 5.63 -12.87 -24.46
C GLU A 174 4.44 -11.98 -24.85
N PRO A 175 3.47 -12.52 -25.64
CA PRO A 175 2.23 -11.77 -25.87
C PRO A 175 1.62 -11.51 -24.50
N LEU A 176 1.29 -10.23 -24.24
CA LEU A 176 0.49 -9.80 -23.09
C LEU A 176 -0.76 -10.67 -23.07
N THR A 177 -0.68 -11.80 -22.36
CA THR A 177 -1.86 -12.60 -22.10
C THR A 177 -2.87 -11.68 -21.45
N LEU A 178 -4.12 -11.83 -21.83
CA LEU A 178 -5.27 -11.00 -21.47
C LEU A 178 -5.58 -11.02 -19.96
N CYS A 179 -4.55 -11.05 -19.10
CA CYS A 179 -4.73 -10.98 -17.67
C CYS A 179 -5.21 -9.58 -17.26
N ARG A 180 -6.05 -9.50 -16.27
CA ARG A 180 -6.63 -8.26 -15.75
C ARG A 180 -5.58 -7.21 -15.40
N ARG A 181 -4.46 -7.62 -14.82
CA ARG A 181 -3.31 -6.74 -14.53
C ARG A 181 -2.72 -6.08 -15.77
N ALA A 182 -2.52 -6.82 -16.85
CA ALA A 182 -2.01 -6.27 -18.11
C ALA A 182 -2.90 -5.15 -18.63
N ARG A 183 -4.20 -5.35 -18.52
CA ARG A 183 -5.19 -4.36 -18.93
C ARG A 183 -5.18 -3.13 -18.04
N ILE A 184 -5.15 -3.30 -16.70
CA ILE A 184 -5.04 -2.17 -15.77
C ILE A 184 -3.76 -1.40 -16.02
N TRP A 185 -2.64 -2.11 -16.22
CA TRP A 185 -1.35 -1.50 -16.50
C TRP A 185 -1.38 -0.64 -17.77
N SER A 186 -2.01 -1.13 -18.85
CA SER A 186 -2.09 -0.39 -20.11
C SER A 186 -2.77 0.98 -19.93
N HIS A 187 -3.69 1.10 -19.00
CA HIS A 187 -4.44 2.33 -18.71
C HIS A 187 -3.77 3.28 -17.73
N LEU A 188 -2.69 2.85 -17.05
CA LEU A 188 -1.94 3.76 -16.20
C LEU A 188 -1.19 4.81 -17.03
N PRO A 189 -1.13 6.07 -16.60
CA PRO A 189 -0.30 7.09 -17.23
C PRO A 189 1.18 6.71 -17.23
N ASP A 190 1.92 7.18 -18.24
CA ASP A 190 3.33 6.84 -18.43
C ASP A 190 4.23 7.34 -17.28
N ASP A 191 3.87 8.42 -16.62
CA ASP A 191 4.59 8.93 -15.46
C ASP A 191 4.46 8.03 -14.24
N LEU A 192 3.29 7.38 -14.02
CA LEU A 192 3.10 6.34 -13.01
C LEU A 192 3.85 5.06 -13.38
N LYS A 193 3.74 4.62 -14.65
CA LYS A 193 4.49 3.46 -15.16
C LYS A 193 5.97 3.64 -14.97
N SER A 194 6.49 4.81 -15.34
CA SER A 194 7.90 5.16 -15.16
C SER A 194 8.33 5.17 -13.70
N ALA A 195 7.49 5.68 -12.79
CA ALA A 195 7.79 5.70 -11.36
C ALA A 195 7.88 4.28 -10.77
N PHE A 196 6.96 3.39 -11.15
CA PHE A 196 7.03 1.98 -10.78
C PHE A 196 8.26 1.30 -11.39
N GLY A 197 8.53 1.53 -12.69
CA GLY A 197 9.69 0.98 -13.36
C GLY A 197 11.00 1.35 -12.69
N ARG A 198 11.19 2.61 -12.30
CA ARG A 198 12.36 3.06 -11.55
C ARG A 198 12.54 2.39 -10.21
N THR A 199 11.44 1.94 -9.61
CA THR A 199 11.49 1.28 -8.30
C THR A 199 11.76 -0.22 -8.42
N PHE A 200 11.19 -0.89 -9.43
CA PHE A 200 11.13 -2.35 -9.48
C PHE A 200 11.94 -3.00 -10.61
N ASP A 201 12.39 -2.25 -11.64
CA ASP A 201 13.16 -2.83 -12.75
C ASP A 201 14.61 -3.15 -12.35
N SER A 202 14.89 -4.43 -12.08
CA SER A 202 16.23 -4.92 -11.72
C SER A 202 17.20 -5.02 -12.90
N ARG A 203 16.71 -4.83 -14.13
CA ARG A 203 17.50 -5.03 -15.36
C ARG A 203 18.17 -3.77 -15.86
N GLY A 204 17.74 -2.62 -15.36
CA GLY A 204 18.31 -1.32 -15.73
C GLY A 204 19.25 -0.80 -14.66
N ASN A 205 20.17 0.08 -15.04
CA ASN A 205 21.00 0.87 -14.11
C ASN A 205 20.15 1.86 -13.24
N LEU A 206 18.83 1.75 -13.31
CA LEU A 206 17.85 2.65 -12.67
C LEU A 206 17.45 2.22 -11.27
N HIS A 207 18.05 1.15 -10.74
CA HIS A 207 17.80 0.68 -9.38
C HIS A 207 18.55 1.42 -8.29
N ALA A 208 19.22 2.51 -8.63
CA ALA A 208 19.86 3.28 -7.59
C ALA A 208 18.80 3.61 -6.52
N GLU A 209 19.09 3.26 -5.29
CA GLU A 209 18.28 3.58 -4.12
C GLU A 209 17.84 5.06 -4.14
N ALA A 210 18.67 5.94 -4.69
CA ALA A 210 18.45 7.36 -4.85
C ALA A 210 17.34 7.74 -5.86
N ASP A 211 17.01 6.85 -6.82
CA ASP A 211 16.06 7.16 -7.90
C ASP A 211 14.61 6.82 -7.55
N ARG A 212 14.38 6.19 -6.40
CA ARG A 212 13.05 5.87 -5.92
C ARG A 212 12.27 7.12 -5.58
N LEU A 213 11.06 7.18 -6.10
CA LEU A 213 10.19 8.31 -5.87
C LEU A 213 9.77 8.39 -4.39
N GLY A 214 10.01 9.53 -3.76
CA GLY A 214 9.54 9.79 -2.41
C GLY A 214 8.03 10.04 -2.34
N VAL A 215 7.49 10.01 -1.12
CA VAL A 215 6.06 10.17 -0.83
C VAL A 215 5.44 11.39 -1.52
N ALA A 216 6.09 12.56 -1.48
CA ALA A 216 5.59 13.78 -2.12
C ALA A 216 5.46 13.64 -3.65
N GLY A 217 6.43 12.97 -4.28
CA GLY A 217 6.41 12.72 -5.72
C GLY A 217 5.29 11.77 -6.14
N TRP A 218 4.98 10.76 -5.32
CA TRP A 218 3.82 9.89 -5.52
C TRP A 218 2.51 10.64 -5.38
N ILE A 219 2.35 11.47 -4.32
CA ILE A 219 1.15 12.29 -4.10
C ILE A 219 0.87 13.18 -5.32
N LEU A 220 1.90 13.82 -5.87
CA LEU A 220 1.76 14.68 -7.04
C LEU A 220 1.20 13.90 -8.24
N ARG A 221 1.78 12.76 -8.57
CA ARG A 221 1.37 11.92 -9.71
C ARG A 221 -0.01 11.30 -9.52
N LEU A 222 -0.31 10.82 -8.32
CA LEU A 222 -1.63 10.25 -8.01
C LEU A 222 -2.74 11.29 -8.08
N ASN A 223 -2.49 12.53 -7.65
CA ASN A 223 -3.46 13.62 -7.80
C ASN A 223 -3.69 13.94 -9.29
N ALA A 224 -2.62 14.07 -10.09
CA ALA A 224 -2.74 14.30 -11.52
C ALA A 224 -3.49 13.15 -12.23
N TYR A 225 -3.21 11.91 -11.86
CA TYR A 225 -3.94 10.74 -12.36
C TYR A 225 -5.42 10.80 -11.98
N ARG A 226 -5.73 11.12 -10.72
CA ARG A 226 -7.09 11.26 -10.22
C ARG A 226 -7.85 12.36 -10.95
N GLU A 227 -7.26 13.52 -11.17
CA GLU A 227 -7.87 14.63 -11.91
C GLU A 227 -8.24 14.19 -13.34
N ARG A 228 -7.33 13.53 -14.05
CA ARG A 228 -7.56 13.01 -15.40
C ARG A 228 -8.61 11.90 -15.47
N LEU A 229 -8.83 11.16 -14.39
CA LEU A 229 -9.94 10.20 -14.27
C LEU A 229 -11.29 10.91 -14.09
N LEU A 230 -11.30 12.01 -13.32
CA LEU A 230 -12.52 12.74 -12.98
C LEU A 230 -12.98 13.66 -14.12
N ASP A 231 -12.08 14.26 -14.88
CA ASP A 231 -12.38 15.14 -16.00
C ASP A 231 -12.64 14.38 -17.32
N GLY A 232 -12.47 13.05 -17.28
CA GLY A 232 -12.69 12.18 -18.43
C GLY A 232 -11.57 12.19 -19.48
N THR A 233 -10.45 12.85 -19.24
CA THR A 233 -9.29 12.87 -20.14
C THR A 233 -8.66 11.48 -20.27
N LEU A 234 -8.79 10.66 -19.22
CA LEU A 234 -8.44 9.24 -19.22
C LEU A 234 -9.71 8.41 -19.37
N LEU A 235 -10.19 8.29 -20.62
CA LEU A 235 -11.25 7.39 -21.03
C LEU A 235 -12.49 7.42 -20.11
N ALA A 236 -13.33 8.44 -20.27
CA ALA A 236 -14.62 8.55 -19.61
C ALA A 236 -15.46 7.26 -19.72
N ASP A 237 -15.29 6.55 -20.83
CA ASP A 237 -15.94 5.28 -21.15
C ASP A 237 -14.94 4.10 -21.15
N ASP A 238 -14.04 4.03 -20.15
CA ASP A 238 -13.16 2.88 -20.01
C ASP A 238 -13.97 1.65 -19.53
N PRO A 239 -14.35 0.72 -20.44
CA PRO A 239 -15.14 -0.45 -20.06
C PRO A 239 -14.43 -1.31 -19.03
N LEU A 240 -13.10 -1.30 -19.07
CA LEU A 240 -12.25 -2.06 -18.14
C LEU A 240 -12.26 -1.48 -16.73
N ALA A 241 -12.27 -0.15 -16.59
CA ALA A 241 -12.43 0.47 -15.27
C ALA A 241 -13.78 0.09 -14.68
N ASN A 242 -14.84 0.03 -15.50
CA ASN A 242 -16.17 -0.39 -15.10
C ASN A 242 -16.25 -1.89 -14.80
N GLU A 243 -15.48 -2.72 -15.53
CA GLU A 243 -15.40 -4.16 -15.31
C GLU A 243 -14.65 -4.50 -14.02
N ILE A 244 -13.55 -3.79 -13.74
CA ILE A 244 -12.71 -4.04 -12.55
C ILE A 244 -13.34 -3.45 -11.29
N TYR A 245 -13.91 -2.26 -11.40
CA TYR A 245 -14.57 -1.53 -10.31
C TYR A 245 -15.96 -1.07 -10.78
N PRO A 246 -16.91 -2.00 -10.98
CA PRO A 246 -18.24 -1.60 -11.43
C PRO A 246 -18.85 -0.63 -10.40
N LYS A 247 -19.34 0.50 -10.89
CA LYS A 247 -20.15 1.42 -10.08
C LYS A 247 -21.47 0.72 -9.75
N THR A 248 -21.46 -0.10 -8.74
CA THR A 248 -22.73 -0.59 -8.18
C THR A 248 -23.29 0.55 -7.36
N GLY A 249 -24.46 1.07 -7.73
CA GLY A 249 -25.15 2.14 -6.99
C GLY A 249 -25.64 1.72 -5.58
N ARG A 250 -25.04 0.70 -5.01
CA ARG A 250 -25.26 0.24 -3.64
C ARG A 250 -24.30 0.99 -2.70
N LYS A 251 -24.85 1.86 -1.86
CA LYS A 251 -24.13 2.33 -0.68
C LYS A 251 -23.65 1.10 0.10
N ILE A 252 -22.34 0.93 0.20
CA ILE A 252 -21.76 -0.09 1.05
C ILE A 252 -21.97 0.39 2.48
N LEU A 253 -22.84 -0.30 3.21
CA LEU A 253 -22.87 -0.20 4.65
C LEU A 253 -21.55 -0.80 5.16
N PRO A 254 -20.82 -0.10 6.05
CA PRO A 254 -19.65 -0.68 6.67
C PRO A 254 -20.05 -2.04 7.31
N PRO A 255 -19.17 -3.04 7.26
CA PRO A 255 -19.45 -4.33 7.87
C PRO A 255 -19.78 -4.11 9.35
N ALA A 256 -20.82 -4.82 9.81
CA ALA A 256 -21.23 -4.80 11.20
C ALA A 256 -20.01 -5.05 12.09
N ARG A 257 -19.84 -4.24 13.13
CA ARG A 257 -18.73 -4.34 14.08
C ARG A 257 -18.59 -5.78 14.57
N PRO A 258 -17.44 -6.43 14.47
CA PRO A 258 -17.21 -7.62 15.26
C PRO A 258 -17.29 -7.23 16.74
N ALA A 259 -18.03 -8.02 17.52
CA ALA A 259 -18.14 -7.84 18.96
C ALA A 259 -16.71 -7.83 19.55
N CYS A 260 -16.44 -6.85 20.40
CA CYS A 260 -15.21 -6.71 21.14
C CYS A 260 -14.98 -7.99 21.96
N VAL A 261 -14.03 -8.83 21.55
CA VAL A 261 -13.55 -9.93 22.39
C VAL A 261 -12.40 -9.35 23.21
N VAL A 262 -12.72 -9.01 24.46
CA VAL A 262 -11.70 -8.73 25.48
C VAL A 262 -11.01 -10.06 25.78
N ARG A 263 -9.73 -10.17 25.44
CA ARG A 263 -8.84 -11.21 25.94
C ARG A 263 -7.76 -10.58 26.82
#